data_8689e2c6d97d6335515ab05947966f83
#
_entry.id   8689e2c6d97d6335515ab05947966f83
#
_cell.length_a   1.000
_cell.length_b   1.000
_cell.length_c   1.000
_cell.angle_alpha   90.00
_cell.angle_beta   90.00
_cell.angle_gamma   90.00
#
_symmetry.space_group_name_H-M   'P 1'
#
loop_
_entity.id
_entity.type
_entity.pdbx_description
1 polymer ?
#
loop_
_entity_poly.entity_id
_entity_poly.type
_entity_poly.pdbx_seq_one_letter_code
_entity_poly.pdbx_strand_id
1 'polypeptide(L)'
;MKHSNNGDAGIWKSASGKGRKGPKGRQLDEAAYNQVVALLGDTPKRRDLLIEYLHRIQDAFNGLQKKHLKALGEWLNLPESEVAGVASFYSHFDLLDDDQHLPEITLRVCNSLSCCLAGSDWLAGELQQTCDSNTVRVLRAPCMGRCNLAPTVSVGRTHIDNATPDNVIQAITGKQFEPRLPDYECLDQYLLDGGYQVFKSLQQGDVSAQSLEQQVLDSGLRGMGGAGFPSGRKWSAVRSEPGPRYMAVNADEGEPGTFKDRYYLESRPHLVLEGMLLAALAVEAEKIYIYVRDEYPVALKILQIELQSLHEQGLIPCDWVELRRGAGAYICGEESAMIESIEGKRGLPRHRPPYVAQQGLFGQPTLVHNVETLYWTARICREGASVLADVEHNGRKGLRTYSVSGRVNNPGIYMLPSGSTITDIIAAAGGMLSGHTFTAYQPGGPASGILPASQNNVPLDFDTLQPLGSLIGSAAVVILSDKDSVKAAAINMLEFFHHESCGQCTPCRVGCGKAVSLMKMEHWDKALLEELGSVMTDASICGLGQAAPNPFRTVIRYFPDEVSKDAD
;
A
#
# COMPACT_ATOMS: atom_id res chain seq x y z
N MET A 1 -36.91 -48.70 49.77
CA MET A 1 -36.61 -47.36 50.31
C MET A 1 -36.85 -46.35 49.17
N LYS A 2 -37.90 -45.55 49.33
CA LYS A 2 -38.27 -44.53 48.34
C LYS A 2 -37.49 -43.26 48.58
N HIS A 3 -36.81 -42.73 47.56
CA HIS A 3 -36.33 -41.35 47.56
C HIS A 3 -37.00 -40.57 46.43
N SER A 4 -37.82 -39.64 46.85
CA SER A 4 -38.48 -38.64 46.04
C SER A 4 -37.47 -37.56 45.65
N ASN A 5 -37.32 -37.30 44.35
CA ASN A 5 -36.63 -36.13 43.83
C ASN A 5 -37.70 -35.11 43.35
N ASN A 6 -37.90 -34.08 44.14
CA ASN A 6 -38.54 -32.84 43.70
C ASN A 6 -37.46 -31.93 43.09
N GLY A 7 -37.43 -31.85 41.78
CA GLY A 7 -36.61 -30.87 41.06
C GLY A 7 -37.49 -29.68 40.65
N ASP A 8 -37.35 -28.55 41.34
CA ASP A 8 -37.94 -27.29 40.96
C ASP A 8 -37.36 -26.83 39.63
N ALA A 9 -38.12 -26.93 38.57
CA ALA A 9 -37.85 -26.28 37.30
C ALA A 9 -38.10 -24.79 37.44
N GLY A 10 -37.04 -24.01 37.63
CA GLY A 10 -37.11 -22.56 37.65
C GLY A 10 -37.67 -22.02 36.33
N ILE A 11 -38.95 -21.67 36.35
CA ILE A 11 -39.60 -20.96 35.26
C ILE A 11 -38.98 -19.58 35.16
N TRP A 12 -38.17 -19.34 34.11
CA TRP A 12 -37.71 -18.01 33.74
C TRP A 12 -38.94 -17.14 33.43
N LYS A 13 -39.42 -16.37 34.41
CA LYS A 13 -40.41 -15.33 34.16
C LYS A 13 -39.76 -14.31 33.21
N SER A 14 -40.22 -14.26 31.96
CA SER A 14 -39.92 -13.16 31.06
C SER A 14 -40.33 -11.87 31.75
N ALA A 15 -39.38 -10.99 32.05
CA ALA A 15 -39.67 -9.66 32.52
C ALA A 15 -40.59 -9.00 31.47
N SER A 16 -41.85 -8.75 31.83
CA SER A 16 -42.78 -7.94 31.04
C SER A 16 -42.31 -6.47 31.12
N GLY A 17 -41.17 -6.20 30.51
CA GLY A 17 -40.71 -4.84 30.25
C GLY A 17 -41.65 -4.24 29.22
N LYS A 18 -42.21 -3.07 29.50
CA LYS A 18 -42.90 -2.22 28.54
C LYS A 18 -42.06 -2.18 27.27
N GLY A 19 -42.53 -2.81 26.20
CA GLY A 19 -41.81 -2.85 24.92
C GLY A 19 -41.44 -1.44 24.51
N ARG A 20 -40.16 -1.22 24.14
CA ARG A 20 -39.71 0.05 23.59
C ARG A 20 -40.61 0.39 22.40
N LYS A 21 -41.34 1.52 22.51
CA LYS A 21 -42.28 2.04 21.50
C LYS A 21 -41.51 2.69 20.31
N GLY A 22 -40.48 2.07 19.80
CA GLY A 22 -39.73 2.60 18.66
C GLY A 22 -38.76 1.57 18.10
N PRO A 23 -38.36 1.70 16.84
CA PRO A 23 -37.37 0.83 16.24
C PRO A 23 -36.04 0.91 16.99
N LYS A 24 -35.30 -0.21 17.08
CA LYS A 24 -33.97 -0.28 17.69
C LYS A 24 -32.96 0.33 16.73
N GLY A 25 -31.97 1.07 17.27
CA GLY A 25 -30.88 1.69 16.50
C GLY A 25 -31.15 3.15 16.18
N ARG A 26 -30.22 3.74 15.41
CA ARG A 26 -30.32 5.12 14.94
C ARG A 26 -31.46 5.24 13.94
N GLN A 27 -32.30 6.26 14.13
CA GLN A 27 -33.35 6.59 13.16
C GLN A 27 -32.74 7.29 11.96
N LEU A 28 -33.38 7.14 10.80
CA LEU A 28 -32.99 7.85 9.59
C LEU A 28 -33.22 9.35 9.77
N ASP A 29 -32.22 10.14 9.45
CA ASP A 29 -32.34 11.59 9.28
C ASP A 29 -32.66 11.87 7.81
N GLU A 30 -33.86 12.36 7.57
CA GLU A 30 -34.37 12.62 6.21
C GLU A 30 -33.53 13.70 5.46
N ALA A 31 -33.01 14.69 6.18
CA ALA A 31 -32.16 15.72 5.58
C ALA A 31 -30.82 15.12 5.13
N ALA A 32 -30.18 14.32 5.99
CA ALA A 32 -28.94 13.62 5.63
C ALA A 32 -29.17 12.60 4.50
N TYR A 33 -30.32 11.92 4.47
CA TYR A 33 -30.65 11.01 3.37
C TYR A 33 -30.76 11.76 2.03
N ASN A 34 -31.49 12.88 2.02
CA ASN A 34 -31.61 13.71 0.81
C ASN A 34 -30.27 14.27 0.35
N GLN A 35 -29.36 14.64 1.28
CA GLN A 35 -27.99 15.07 0.96
C GLN A 35 -27.20 13.95 0.29
N VAL A 36 -27.25 12.73 0.84
CA VAL A 36 -26.57 11.57 0.26
C VAL A 36 -27.14 11.22 -1.12
N VAL A 37 -28.47 11.23 -1.29
CA VAL A 37 -29.13 11.00 -2.58
C VAL A 37 -28.75 12.06 -3.60
N ALA A 38 -28.74 13.34 -3.23
CA ALA A 38 -28.32 14.42 -4.13
C ALA A 38 -26.86 14.28 -4.57
N LEU A 39 -25.98 13.82 -3.68
CA LEU A 39 -24.56 13.63 -3.97
C LEU A 39 -24.29 12.38 -4.83
N LEU A 40 -25.03 11.28 -4.63
CA LEU A 40 -24.74 9.97 -5.20
C LEU A 40 -25.78 9.49 -6.24
N GLY A 41 -26.89 10.22 -6.43
CA GLY A 41 -28.09 9.74 -7.10
C GLY A 41 -27.91 9.19 -8.51
N ASP A 42 -26.95 9.68 -9.27
CA ASP A 42 -26.66 9.23 -10.64
C ASP A 42 -25.65 8.06 -10.70
N THR A 43 -25.13 7.62 -9.54
CA THR A 43 -24.19 6.50 -9.50
C THR A 43 -24.89 5.15 -9.31
N PRO A 44 -24.35 4.05 -9.89
CA PRO A 44 -24.91 2.71 -9.69
C PRO A 44 -24.93 2.35 -8.20
N LYS A 45 -26.03 1.76 -7.71
CA LYS A 45 -26.13 1.25 -6.33
C LYS A 45 -25.42 -0.10 -6.22
N ARG A 46 -24.11 -0.10 -6.12
CA ARG A 46 -23.28 -1.29 -6.02
C ARG A 46 -22.54 -1.30 -4.68
N ARG A 47 -22.60 -2.43 -3.97
CA ARG A 47 -21.90 -2.61 -2.69
C ARG A 47 -20.39 -2.44 -2.82
N ASP A 48 -19.79 -2.94 -3.90
CA ASP A 48 -18.36 -2.87 -4.15
C ASP A 48 -17.84 -1.44 -4.36
N LEU A 49 -18.73 -0.46 -4.57
CA LEU A 49 -18.40 0.97 -4.62
C LEU A 49 -18.55 1.67 -3.25
N LEU A 50 -18.68 0.93 -2.14
CA LEU A 50 -18.90 1.53 -0.82
C LEU A 50 -17.77 2.50 -0.43
N ILE A 51 -16.51 2.16 -0.73
CA ILE A 51 -15.35 3.00 -0.40
C ILE A 51 -15.38 4.29 -1.22
N GLU A 52 -15.72 4.23 -2.49
CA GLU A 52 -15.88 5.39 -3.37
C GLU A 52 -17.01 6.31 -2.89
N TYR A 53 -18.13 5.76 -2.42
CA TYR A 53 -19.21 6.58 -1.84
C TYR A 53 -18.79 7.25 -0.54
N LEU A 54 -18.04 6.55 0.32
CA LEU A 54 -17.48 7.13 1.55
C LEU A 54 -16.51 8.27 1.23
N HIS A 55 -15.66 8.13 0.23
CA HIS A 55 -14.82 9.24 -0.25
C HIS A 55 -15.63 10.45 -0.69
N ARG A 56 -16.65 10.24 -1.53
CA ARG A 56 -17.49 11.34 -2.01
C ARG A 56 -18.22 12.07 -0.87
N ILE A 57 -18.70 11.33 0.12
CA ILE A 57 -19.36 11.92 1.30
C ILE A 57 -18.33 12.68 2.14
N GLN A 58 -17.16 12.11 2.39
CA GLN A 58 -16.12 12.79 3.16
C GLN A 58 -15.62 14.05 2.46
N ASP A 59 -15.36 13.98 1.16
CA ASP A 59 -14.89 15.13 0.37
C ASP A 59 -15.94 16.26 0.34
N ALA A 60 -17.25 15.92 0.35
CA ALA A 60 -18.33 16.89 0.33
C ALA A 60 -18.65 17.52 1.70
N PHE A 61 -18.50 16.76 2.79
CA PHE A 61 -18.91 17.17 4.13
C PHE A 61 -17.76 17.32 5.13
N ASN A 62 -16.51 17.23 4.67
CA ASN A 62 -15.29 17.28 5.49
C ASN A 62 -15.33 16.27 6.66
N GLY A 63 -15.76 15.03 6.37
CA GLY A 63 -15.84 13.93 7.33
C GLY A 63 -17.12 13.10 7.18
N LEU A 64 -17.16 11.96 7.85
CA LEU A 64 -18.24 10.98 7.81
C LEU A 64 -19.08 11.06 9.08
N GLN A 65 -20.10 11.92 9.10
CA GLN A 65 -21.04 12.01 10.24
C GLN A 65 -21.91 10.73 10.31
N LYS A 66 -22.20 10.27 11.52
CA LYS A 66 -22.99 9.04 11.76
C LYS A 66 -24.35 9.06 11.05
N LYS A 67 -25.00 10.24 10.94
CA LYS A 67 -26.26 10.39 10.17
C LYS A 67 -26.07 10.11 8.67
N HIS A 68 -24.95 10.51 8.07
CA HIS A 68 -24.65 10.21 6.67
C HIS A 68 -24.29 8.73 6.45
N LEU A 69 -23.62 8.07 7.41
CA LEU A 69 -23.37 6.62 7.33
C LEU A 69 -24.68 5.82 7.40
N LYS A 70 -25.62 6.24 8.26
CA LYS A 70 -26.97 5.64 8.31
C LYS A 70 -27.72 5.86 6.99
N ALA A 71 -27.68 7.08 6.45
CA ALA A 71 -28.30 7.42 5.17
C ALA A 71 -27.72 6.61 4.01
N LEU A 72 -26.38 6.45 3.94
CA LEU A 72 -25.73 5.62 2.94
C LEU A 72 -26.13 4.13 3.06
N GLY A 73 -26.22 3.62 4.28
CA GLY A 73 -26.70 2.25 4.52
C GLY A 73 -28.12 2.03 3.99
N GLU A 74 -29.05 2.95 4.26
CA GLU A 74 -30.41 2.89 3.70
C GLU A 74 -30.41 2.99 2.17
N TRP A 75 -29.60 3.90 1.60
CA TRP A 75 -29.52 4.08 0.14
C TRP A 75 -29.01 2.83 -0.58
N LEU A 76 -28.01 2.11 0.03
CA LEU A 76 -27.43 0.86 -0.49
C LEU A 76 -28.18 -0.41 -0.06
N ASN A 77 -29.17 -0.30 0.84
CA ASN A 77 -29.80 -1.44 1.51
C ASN A 77 -28.79 -2.32 2.28
N LEU A 78 -27.83 -1.65 2.98
CA LEU A 78 -26.83 -2.29 3.85
C LEU A 78 -27.11 -1.94 5.33
N PRO A 79 -26.79 -2.85 6.27
CA PRO A 79 -26.82 -2.51 7.70
C PRO A 79 -25.88 -1.35 8.03
N GLU A 80 -26.31 -0.40 8.87
CA GLU A 80 -25.47 0.71 9.34
C GLU A 80 -24.14 0.22 9.95
N SER A 81 -24.19 -0.88 10.71
CA SER A 81 -23.00 -1.49 11.32
C SER A 81 -21.97 -1.96 10.30
N GLU A 82 -22.40 -2.37 9.11
CA GLU A 82 -21.51 -2.78 8.03
C GLU A 82 -20.85 -1.57 7.39
N VAL A 83 -21.62 -0.54 7.06
CA VAL A 83 -21.10 0.73 6.50
C VAL A 83 -20.11 1.37 7.47
N ALA A 84 -20.48 1.50 8.76
CA ALA A 84 -19.61 2.03 9.80
C ALA A 84 -18.37 1.15 10.04
N GLY A 85 -18.52 -0.18 9.95
CA GLY A 85 -17.42 -1.12 10.08
C GLY A 85 -16.40 -1.03 8.94
N VAL A 86 -16.83 -0.72 7.71
CA VAL A 86 -15.95 -0.44 6.59
C VAL A 86 -15.30 0.94 6.76
N ALA A 87 -16.08 1.98 7.03
CA ALA A 87 -15.58 3.33 7.23
C ALA A 87 -14.51 3.41 8.34
N SER A 88 -14.72 2.73 9.47
CA SER A 88 -13.77 2.75 10.60
C SER A 88 -12.50 1.93 10.39
N PHE A 89 -12.42 1.13 9.34
CA PHE A 89 -11.25 0.31 9.02
C PHE A 89 -10.15 1.12 8.32
N TYR A 90 -10.51 2.10 7.53
CA TYR A 90 -9.59 2.88 6.70
C TYR A 90 -9.21 4.20 7.37
N SER A 91 -7.90 4.45 7.52
CA SER A 91 -7.36 5.59 8.29
C SER A 91 -7.61 6.97 7.66
N HIS A 92 -7.97 7.03 6.39
CA HIS A 92 -8.28 8.30 5.73
C HIS A 92 -9.71 8.75 5.94
N PHE A 93 -10.57 7.91 6.51
CA PHE A 93 -11.94 8.29 6.84
C PHE A 93 -12.04 8.84 8.26
N ASP A 94 -12.57 10.04 8.37
CA ASP A 94 -12.82 10.74 9.63
C ASP A 94 -14.27 10.52 10.09
N LEU A 95 -14.47 9.63 11.06
CA LEU A 95 -15.79 9.35 11.63
C LEU A 95 -16.15 10.39 12.68
N LEU A 96 -17.29 11.05 12.53
CA LEU A 96 -17.72 12.17 13.34
C LEU A 96 -19.09 11.90 13.98
N ASP A 97 -19.32 12.45 15.17
CA ASP A 97 -20.66 12.62 15.72
C ASP A 97 -21.43 13.68 14.91
N ASP A 98 -22.78 13.65 14.98
CA ASP A 98 -23.62 14.46 14.08
C ASP A 98 -23.39 15.98 14.23
N ASP A 99 -22.96 16.45 15.39
CA ASP A 99 -22.70 17.88 15.68
C ASP A 99 -21.20 18.20 15.68
N GLN A 100 -20.36 17.22 15.33
CA GLN A 100 -18.91 17.41 15.29
C GLN A 100 -18.47 17.91 13.92
N HIS A 101 -17.54 18.86 13.94
CA HIS A 101 -16.90 19.41 12.74
C HIS A 101 -15.39 19.37 12.90
N LEU A 102 -14.69 19.13 11.79
CA LEU A 102 -13.24 19.20 11.72
C LEU A 102 -12.79 20.59 11.28
N PRO A 103 -11.58 21.01 11.64
CA PRO A 103 -10.92 22.12 11.00
C PRO A 103 -10.95 21.98 9.47
N GLU A 104 -11.06 23.12 8.77
CA GLU A 104 -11.21 23.14 7.31
C GLU A 104 -10.03 22.43 6.61
N ILE A 105 -8.82 22.58 7.15
CA ILE A 105 -7.59 22.07 6.55
C ILE A 105 -6.99 20.97 7.41
N THR A 106 -6.66 19.83 6.79
CA THR A 106 -5.89 18.77 7.42
C THR A 106 -4.49 18.73 6.81
N LEU A 107 -3.47 18.90 7.67
CA LEU A 107 -2.08 18.62 7.35
C LEU A 107 -1.74 17.18 7.78
N ARG A 108 -1.18 16.40 6.89
CA ARG A 108 -0.61 15.09 7.22
C ARG A 108 0.90 15.17 7.08
N VAL A 109 1.64 15.05 8.19
CA VAL A 109 3.10 15.04 8.22
C VAL A 109 3.59 13.61 8.22
N CYS A 110 4.36 13.22 7.22
CA CYS A 110 4.91 11.86 7.13
C CYS A 110 5.85 11.56 8.29
N ASN A 111 5.64 10.42 8.98
CA ASN A 111 6.46 9.96 10.11
C ASN A 111 7.26 8.68 9.80
N SER A 112 7.40 8.30 8.53
CA SER A 112 8.21 7.15 8.13
C SER A 112 9.70 7.46 8.18
N LEU A 113 10.54 6.42 8.25
CA LEU A 113 11.97 6.52 8.52
C LEU A 113 12.69 7.62 7.73
N SER A 114 12.55 7.67 6.40
CA SER A 114 13.22 8.67 5.57
C SER A 114 12.83 10.12 5.94
N CYS A 115 11.54 10.35 6.26
CA CYS A 115 11.06 11.66 6.69
C CYS A 115 11.53 12.00 8.11
N CYS A 116 11.57 11.02 9.04
CA CYS A 116 12.12 11.21 10.38
C CYS A 116 13.61 11.55 10.32
N LEU A 117 14.40 10.86 9.50
CA LEU A 117 15.81 11.21 9.24
C LEU A 117 15.96 12.64 8.72
N ALA A 118 14.99 13.13 7.95
CA ALA A 118 14.96 14.50 7.42
C ALA A 118 14.31 15.55 8.38
N GLY A 119 13.96 15.16 9.62
CA GLY A 119 13.48 16.09 10.65
C GLY A 119 11.95 16.31 10.66
N SER A 120 11.14 15.36 10.14
CA SER A 120 9.68 15.50 10.13
C SER A 120 9.05 15.58 11.52
N ASP A 121 9.71 15.04 12.56
CA ASP A 121 9.25 15.14 13.94
C ASP A 121 9.27 16.58 14.46
N TRP A 122 10.38 17.27 14.22
CA TRP A 122 10.50 18.69 14.53
C TRP A 122 9.48 19.51 13.73
N LEU A 123 9.39 19.26 12.40
CA LEU A 123 8.46 19.96 11.50
C LEU A 123 7.01 19.86 11.98
N ALA A 124 6.56 18.67 12.42
CA ALA A 124 5.21 18.49 12.92
C ALA A 124 4.96 19.28 14.21
N GLY A 125 5.95 19.34 15.12
CA GLY A 125 5.88 20.16 16.33
C GLY A 125 5.76 21.66 16.03
N GLU A 126 6.56 22.18 15.10
CA GLU A 126 6.50 23.56 14.65
C GLU A 126 5.15 23.92 14.00
N LEU A 127 4.64 23.05 13.11
CA LEU A 127 3.35 23.25 12.47
C LEU A 127 2.20 23.23 13.48
N GLN A 128 2.24 22.37 14.51
CA GLN A 128 1.25 22.35 15.59
C GLN A 128 1.23 23.63 16.42
N GLN A 129 2.39 24.29 16.59
CA GLN A 129 2.50 25.54 17.35
C GLN A 129 2.14 26.77 16.52
N THR A 130 2.44 26.74 15.22
CA THR A 130 2.31 27.89 14.32
C THR A 130 0.92 28.01 13.70
N CYS A 131 0.26 26.88 13.40
CA CYS A 131 -1.07 26.89 12.77
C CYS A 131 -2.19 27.12 13.80
N ASP A 132 -3.22 27.87 13.40
CA ASP A 132 -4.43 28.03 14.22
C ASP A 132 -5.23 26.70 14.24
N SER A 133 -5.32 26.07 15.38
CA SER A 133 -5.99 24.79 15.59
C SER A 133 -7.50 24.79 15.29
N ASN A 134 -8.14 25.96 15.17
CA ASN A 134 -9.54 26.06 14.78
C ASN A 134 -9.73 25.88 13.26
N THR A 135 -8.71 26.22 12.47
CA THR A 135 -8.77 26.15 11.00
C THR A 135 -7.92 25.04 10.41
N VAL A 136 -6.85 24.64 11.12
CA VAL A 136 -5.88 23.65 10.63
C VAL A 136 -5.64 22.58 11.69
N ARG A 137 -5.82 21.31 11.35
CA ARG A 137 -5.35 20.19 12.19
C ARG A 137 -4.09 19.58 11.61
N VAL A 138 -3.13 19.23 12.47
CA VAL A 138 -1.88 18.58 12.11
C VAL A 138 -1.88 17.14 12.58
N LEU A 139 -1.76 16.18 11.67
CA LEU A 139 -1.74 14.74 11.93
C LEU A 139 -0.39 14.15 11.52
N ARG A 140 0.05 13.13 12.25
CA ARG A 140 1.10 12.22 11.79
C ARG A 140 0.49 11.22 10.82
N ALA A 141 1.18 10.90 9.73
CA ALA A 141 0.70 9.98 8.72
C ALA A 141 1.80 9.04 8.24
N PRO A 142 1.45 7.82 7.79
CA PRO A 142 2.39 6.90 7.17
C PRO A 142 3.01 7.46 5.89
N CYS A 143 3.87 6.65 5.26
CA CYS A 143 4.59 7.03 4.05
C CYS A 143 3.66 7.43 2.90
N MET A 144 3.93 8.58 2.30
CA MET A 144 3.22 9.12 1.15
C MET A 144 3.91 8.80 -0.18
N GLY A 145 4.91 7.89 -0.16
CA GLY A 145 5.67 7.49 -1.35
C GLY A 145 6.57 8.59 -1.93
N ARG A 146 7.02 9.54 -1.12
CA ARG A 146 7.87 10.67 -1.54
C ARG A 146 9.20 10.74 -0.76
N CYS A 147 9.74 9.57 -0.41
CA CYS A 147 10.90 9.44 0.47
C CYS A 147 12.18 10.08 -0.10
N ASN A 148 12.28 10.20 -1.42
CA ASN A 148 13.36 10.92 -2.09
C ASN A 148 13.27 12.45 -1.96
N LEU A 149 12.14 12.98 -1.47
CA LEU A 149 11.85 14.40 -1.33
C LEU A 149 11.47 14.74 0.14
N ALA A 150 12.01 13.94 1.06
CA ALA A 150 11.76 14.07 2.49
C ALA A 150 12.32 15.38 3.08
N PRO A 151 11.67 15.97 4.11
CA PRO A 151 10.40 15.55 4.69
C PRO A 151 9.21 15.99 3.82
N THR A 152 8.09 15.25 3.91
CA THR A 152 6.89 15.53 3.10
C THR A 152 5.69 15.79 3.99
N VAL A 153 4.88 16.80 3.60
CA VAL A 153 3.59 17.14 4.23
C VAL A 153 2.52 17.14 3.15
N SER A 154 1.37 16.53 3.42
CA SER A 154 0.18 16.68 2.59
C SER A 154 -0.68 17.83 3.10
N VAL A 155 -1.08 18.73 2.21
CA VAL A 155 -2.03 19.83 2.43
C VAL A 155 -3.22 19.58 1.51
N GLY A 156 -4.34 19.11 2.07
CA GLY A 156 -5.42 18.59 1.25
C GLY A 156 -4.94 17.42 0.40
N ARG A 157 -5.03 17.53 -0.92
CA ARG A 157 -4.56 16.52 -1.90
C ARG A 157 -3.19 16.86 -2.53
N THR A 158 -2.55 17.94 -2.10
CA THR A 158 -1.23 18.35 -2.60
C THR A 158 -0.14 17.91 -1.63
N HIS A 159 0.97 17.40 -2.16
CA HIS A 159 2.18 17.13 -1.38
C HIS A 159 3.14 18.31 -1.45
N ILE A 160 3.67 18.69 -0.30
CA ILE A 160 4.75 19.66 -0.16
C ILE A 160 6.03 18.88 0.12
N ASP A 161 6.91 18.88 -0.86
CA ASP A 161 8.19 18.19 -0.82
C ASP A 161 9.26 19.04 -0.17
N ASN A 162 10.27 18.41 0.45
CA ASN A 162 11.30 19.11 1.23
C ASN A 162 10.66 20.16 2.16
N ALA A 163 9.62 19.71 2.86
CA ALA A 163 8.71 20.58 3.58
C ALA A 163 9.41 21.35 4.70
N THR A 164 9.13 22.63 4.75
CA THR A 164 9.51 23.55 5.83
C THR A 164 8.24 24.22 6.36
N PRO A 165 8.24 24.79 7.58
CA PRO A 165 7.08 25.54 8.07
C PRO A 165 6.62 26.61 7.06
N ASP A 166 7.57 27.35 6.47
CA ASP A 166 7.28 28.47 5.55
C ASP A 166 6.56 27.99 4.27
N ASN A 167 7.07 26.94 3.59
CA ASN A 167 6.46 26.49 2.34
C ASN A 167 5.10 25.79 2.57
N VAL A 168 4.90 25.14 3.73
CA VAL A 168 3.60 24.59 4.12
C VAL A 168 2.59 25.71 4.38
N ILE A 169 2.96 26.76 5.14
CA ILE A 169 2.11 27.92 5.39
C ILE A 169 1.79 28.67 4.09
N GLN A 170 2.78 28.79 3.19
CA GLN A 170 2.55 29.38 1.87
C GLN A 170 1.54 28.58 1.06
N ALA A 171 1.59 27.23 1.09
CA ALA A 171 0.63 26.38 0.40
C ALA A 171 -0.79 26.53 0.98
N ILE A 172 -0.93 26.62 2.30
CA ILE A 172 -2.20 26.90 2.99
C ILE A 172 -2.77 28.25 2.55
N THR A 173 -1.97 29.32 2.67
CA THR A 173 -2.37 30.69 2.34
C THR A 173 -2.72 30.84 0.86
N GLY A 174 -1.97 30.16 -0.01
CA GLY A 174 -2.19 30.11 -1.46
C GLY A 174 -3.30 29.16 -1.88
N LYS A 175 -3.98 28.47 -0.95
CA LYS A 175 -5.03 27.47 -1.21
C LYS A 175 -4.62 26.42 -2.24
N GLN A 176 -3.38 25.93 -2.15
CA GLN A 176 -2.83 24.91 -3.03
C GLN A 176 -3.23 23.51 -2.56
N PHE A 177 -4.51 23.16 -2.69
CA PHE A 177 -5.05 21.89 -2.16
C PHE A 177 -5.17 20.79 -3.21
N GLU A 178 -5.09 21.13 -4.49
CA GLU A 178 -5.18 20.19 -5.60
C GLU A 178 -3.80 19.89 -6.20
N PRO A 179 -3.52 18.63 -6.58
CA PRO A 179 -2.24 18.24 -7.13
C PRO A 179 -2.02 18.84 -8.52
N ARG A 180 -0.78 19.30 -8.78
CA ARG A 180 -0.33 19.68 -10.12
C ARG A 180 0.20 18.45 -10.84
N LEU A 181 -0.18 18.28 -12.10
CA LEU A 181 0.35 17.22 -12.95
C LEU A 181 1.79 17.57 -13.35
N PRO A 182 2.74 16.63 -13.24
CA PRO A 182 4.06 16.76 -13.84
C PRO A 182 3.98 16.61 -15.36
N ASP A 183 5.07 16.89 -16.05
CA ASP A 183 5.24 16.44 -17.42
C ASP A 183 5.38 14.90 -17.43
N TYR A 184 4.58 14.23 -18.25
CA TYR A 184 4.59 12.77 -18.41
C TYR A 184 4.32 12.38 -19.85
N GLU A 185 4.68 11.16 -20.23
CA GLU A 185 4.42 10.59 -21.55
C GLU A 185 2.92 10.29 -21.73
N CYS A 186 2.19 11.16 -22.46
CA CYS A 186 0.77 10.98 -22.75
C CYS A 186 0.55 9.98 -23.90
N LEU A 187 -0.72 9.59 -24.14
CA LEU A 187 -1.09 8.62 -25.18
C LEU A 187 -0.55 8.96 -26.56
N ASP A 188 -0.65 10.22 -27.00
CA ASP A 188 -0.19 10.61 -28.33
C ASP A 188 1.31 10.42 -28.49
N GLN A 189 2.11 10.78 -27.49
CA GLN A 189 3.56 10.59 -27.48
C GLN A 189 3.90 9.09 -27.52
N TYR A 190 3.22 8.30 -26.69
CA TYR A 190 3.43 6.86 -26.63
C TYR A 190 3.08 6.14 -27.95
N LEU A 191 2.03 6.58 -28.65
CA LEU A 191 1.65 6.04 -29.96
C LEU A 191 2.68 6.37 -31.04
N LEU A 192 3.29 7.58 -31.01
CA LEU A 192 4.36 7.96 -31.93
C LEU A 192 5.59 7.04 -31.78
N ASP A 193 5.86 6.57 -30.56
CA ASP A 193 6.95 5.61 -30.26
C ASP A 193 6.56 4.15 -30.50
N GLY A 194 5.47 3.89 -31.20
CA GLY A 194 5.00 2.54 -31.57
C GLY A 194 4.28 1.80 -30.44
N GLY A 195 3.75 2.54 -29.45
CA GLY A 195 2.94 1.98 -28.38
C GLY A 195 1.68 1.27 -28.86
N TYR A 196 1.23 0.27 -28.12
CA TYR A 196 0.04 -0.54 -28.35
C TYR A 196 0.03 -1.37 -29.66
N GLN A 197 1.15 -1.48 -30.39
CA GLN A 197 1.20 -2.32 -31.60
C GLN A 197 1.08 -3.80 -31.26
N VAL A 198 1.81 -4.28 -30.24
CA VAL A 198 1.72 -5.68 -29.78
C VAL A 198 0.33 -6.00 -29.25
N PHE A 199 -0.28 -5.06 -28.53
CA PHE A 199 -1.65 -5.19 -28.04
C PHE A 199 -2.66 -5.36 -29.20
N LYS A 200 -2.56 -4.53 -30.25
CA LYS A 200 -3.40 -4.66 -31.45
C LYS A 200 -3.17 -5.98 -32.17
N SER A 201 -1.92 -6.41 -32.33
CA SER A 201 -1.58 -7.71 -32.95
C SER A 201 -2.14 -8.89 -32.16
N LEU A 202 -2.14 -8.80 -30.82
CA LEU A 202 -2.77 -9.81 -29.96
C LEU A 202 -4.29 -9.84 -30.13
N GLN A 203 -4.96 -8.67 -30.22
CA GLN A 203 -6.40 -8.58 -30.46
C GLN A 203 -6.80 -9.13 -31.85
N GLN A 204 -5.96 -8.93 -32.85
CA GLN A 204 -6.17 -9.41 -34.22
C GLN A 204 -5.83 -10.91 -34.41
N GLY A 205 -5.15 -11.50 -33.44
CA GLY A 205 -4.71 -12.90 -33.50
C GLY A 205 -3.41 -13.12 -34.25
N ASP A 206 -2.70 -12.04 -34.65
CA ASP A 206 -1.39 -12.12 -35.31
C ASP A 206 -0.30 -12.62 -34.35
N VAL A 207 -0.47 -12.33 -33.06
CA VAL A 207 0.36 -12.83 -31.95
C VAL A 207 -0.53 -13.63 -31.00
N SER A 208 -0.07 -14.80 -30.55
CA SER A 208 -0.83 -15.62 -29.62
C SER A 208 -0.54 -15.26 -28.15
N ALA A 209 -1.54 -15.42 -27.29
CA ALA A 209 -1.38 -15.27 -25.85
C ALA A 209 -0.30 -16.22 -25.27
N GLN A 210 -0.21 -17.45 -25.81
CA GLN A 210 0.81 -18.43 -25.41
C GLN A 210 2.22 -17.97 -25.76
N SER A 211 2.41 -17.30 -26.93
CA SER A 211 3.71 -16.76 -27.31
C SER A 211 4.17 -15.66 -26.36
N LEU A 212 3.26 -14.75 -25.96
CA LEU A 212 3.59 -13.68 -24.99
C LEU A 212 3.87 -14.26 -23.59
N GLU A 213 3.07 -15.22 -23.15
CA GLU A 213 3.31 -15.93 -21.89
C GLU A 213 4.69 -16.59 -21.87
N GLN A 214 5.09 -17.25 -22.98
CA GLN A 214 6.41 -17.86 -23.11
C GLN A 214 7.53 -16.82 -23.05
N GLN A 215 7.37 -15.67 -23.72
CA GLN A 215 8.36 -14.57 -23.62
C GLN A 215 8.52 -14.06 -22.19
N VAL A 216 7.42 -13.91 -21.45
CA VAL A 216 7.45 -13.53 -20.03
C VAL A 216 8.13 -14.60 -19.17
N LEU A 217 7.91 -15.89 -19.45
CA LEU A 217 8.61 -16.99 -18.78
C LEU A 217 10.12 -16.97 -19.08
N ASP A 218 10.49 -16.86 -20.36
CA ASP A 218 11.88 -16.88 -20.82
C ASP A 218 12.68 -15.67 -20.31
N SER A 219 12.02 -14.53 -20.08
CA SER A 219 12.63 -13.34 -19.51
C SER A 219 13.05 -13.51 -18.04
N GLY A 220 12.49 -14.50 -17.34
CA GLY A 220 12.69 -14.70 -15.91
C GLY A 220 11.99 -13.66 -15.02
N LEU A 221 11.05 -12.85 -15.56
CA LEU A 221 10.35 -11.83 -14.80
C LEU A 221 9.65 -12.41 -13.57
N ARG A 222 10.00 -11.89 -12.41
CA ARG A 222 9.36 -12.18 -11.12
C ARG A 222 8.50 -10.99 -10.70
N GLY A 223 7.47 -11.24 -9.88
CA GLY A 223 6.61 -10.18 -9.34
C GLY A 223 7.41 -9.16 -8.53
N MET A 224 7.42 -7.90 -8.95
CA MET A 224 8.21 -6.81 -8.39
C MET A 224 7.53 -6.11 -7.19
N GLY A 225 6.38 -6.62 -6.74
CA GLY A 225 5.69 -6.13 -5.54
C GLY A 225 6.19 -6.68 -4.20
N GLY A 226 7.28 -7.48 -4.21
CA GLY A 226 7.94 -7.99 -2.99
C GLY A 226 7.99 -9.50 -2.86
N ALA A 227 6.97 -10.24 -3.24
CA ALA A 227 6.92 -11.71 -3.09
C ALA A 227 7.75 -12.50 -4.11
N GLY A 228 8.06 -11.90 -5.26
CA GLY A 228 8.94 -12.48 -6.27
C GLY A 228 8.46 -13.75 -6.96
N PHE A 229 7.16 -14.01 -7.03
CA PHE A 229 6.62 -15.17 -7.75
C PHE A 229 6.79 -14.99 -9.26
N PRO A 230 7.17 -16.04 -10.05
CA PRO A 230 7.36 -15.93 -11.49
C PRO A 230 6.09 -15.48 -12.22
N SER A 231 6.16 -14.36 -12.97
CA SER A 231 4.98 -13.70 -13.55
C SER A 231 4.28 -14.56 -14.60
N GLY A 232 5.02 -15.21 -15.51
CA GLY A 232 4.42 -16.09 -16.53
C GLY A 232 3.68 -17.29 -15.91
N ARG A 233 4.17 -17.84 -14.79
CA ARG A 233 3.46 -18.91 -14.06
C ARG A 233 2.14 -18.44 -13.46
N LYS A 234 2.01 -17.17 -13.07
CA LYS A 234 0.71 -16.62 -12.63
C LYS A 234 -0.29 -16.61 -13.79
N TRP A 235 0.14 -16.27 -15.00
CA TRP A 235 -0.72 -16.28 -16.18
C TRP A 235 -1.23 -17.69 -16.47
N SER A 236 -0.32 -18.68 -16.53
CA SER A 236 -0.69 -20.09 -16.72
C SER A 236 -1.70 -20.56 -15.66
N ALA A 237 -1.45 -20.22 -14.39
CA ALA A 237 -2.32 -20.63 -13.29
C ALA A 237 -3.74 -20.06 -13.44
N VAL A 238 -3.88 -18.78 -13.76
CA VAL A 238 -5.19 -18.15 -13.95
C VAL A 238 -5.89 -18.68 -15.22
N ARG A 239 -5.16 -18.88 -16.31
CA ARG A 239 -5.72 -19.42 -17.56
C ARG A 239 -6.23 -20.86 -17.42
N SER A 240 -5.64 -21.65 -16.53
CA SER A 240 -6.08 -23.04 -16.29
C SER A 240 -7.41 -23.14 -15.55
N GLU A 241 -7.83 -22.06 -14.88
CA GLU A 241 -9.10 -22.01 -14.16
C GLU A 241 -10.26 -21.66 -15.11
N PRO A 242 -11.50 -22.11 -14.85
CA PRO A 242 -12.66 -21.75 -15.67
C PRO A 242 -12.98 -20.26 -15.60
N GLY A 243 -13.51 -19.69 -16.69
CA GLY A 243 -14.00 -18.30 -16.70
C GLY A 243 -15.35 -18.12 -15.96
N PRO A 244 -15.77 -16.88 -15.69
CA PRO A 244 -15.08 -15.64 -16.03
C PRO A 244 -13.82 -15.41 -15.19
N ARG A 245 -12.84 -14.71 -15.75
CA ARG A 245 -11.59 -14.34 -15.07
C ARG A 245 -11.47 -12.83 -14.94
N TYR A 246 -10.81 -12.37 -13.90
CA TYR A 246 -10.59 -10.94 -13.67
C TYR A 246 -9.08 -10.61 -13.57
N MET A 247 -8.77 -9.33 -13.70
CA MET A 247 -7.43 -8.83 -13.40
C MET A 247 -7.49 -7.68 -12.40
N ALA A 248 -6.56 -7.66 -11.45
CA ALA A 248 -6.35 -6.55 -10.54
C ALA A 248 -4.91 -6.03 -10.61
N VAL A 249 -4.76 -4.75 -10.85
CA VAL A 249 -3.48 -4.04 -10.76
C VAL A 249 -3.30 -3.54 -9.34
N ASN A 250 -2.24 -3.98 -8.70
CA ASN A 250 -1.87 -3.54 -7.37
C ASN A 250 -0.96 -2.31 -7.48
N ALA A 251 -1.55 -1.14 -7.32
CA ALA A 251 -0.88 0.15 -7.21
C ALA A 251 -1.00 0.73 -5.78
N ASP A 252 -1.15 -0.16 -4.78
CA ASP A 252 -1.12 0.18 -3.35
C ASP A 252 0.31 0.07 -2.80
N GLU A 253 1.20 0.94 -3.26
CA GLU A 253 2.60 1.02 -2.89
C GLU A 253 2.77 1.64 -1.48
N GLY A 254 2.32 0.93 -0.45
CA GLY A 254 2.27 1.42 0.93
C GLY A 254 3.54 1.20 1.76
N GLU A 255 4.51 0.40 1.30
CA GLU A 255 5.74 0.07 2.04
C GLU A 255 6.62 1.34 2.22
N PRO A 256 6.94 1.76 3.46
CA PRO A 256 7.80 2.91 3.69
C PRO A 256 9.16 2.80 3.01
N GLY A 257 9.56 3.86 2.30
CA GLY A 257 10.76 3.88 1.50
C GLY A 257 10.55 3.53 0.03
N THR A 258 9.38 2.98 -0.36
CA THR A 258 9.07 2.62 -1.74
C THR A 258 8.33 3.74 -2.46
N PHE A 259 8.75 4.05 -3.70
CA PHE A 259 8.12 5.05 -4.57
C PHE A 259 8.39 4.81 -6.06
N LYS A 260 8.76 3.59 -6.44
CA LYS A 260 9.05 3.21 -7.83
C LYS A 260 7.79 3.07 -8.68
N ASP A 261 6.69 2.57 -8.09
CA ASP A 261 5.43 2.40 -8.79
C ASP A 261 4.81 3.77 -9.07
N ARG A 262 4.86 4.71 -8.10
CA ARG A 262 4.51 6.11 -8.31
C ARG A 262 5.29 6.72 -9.47
N TYR A 263 6.61 6.50 -9.53
CA TYR A 263 7.46 7.01 -10.59
C TYR A 263 6.97 6.55 -11.98
N TYR A 264 6.67 5.27 -12.16
CA TYR A 264 6.17 4.74 -13.43
C TYR A 264 4.79 5.30 -13.78
N LEU A 265 3.88 5.37 -12.82
CA LEU A 265 2.53 5.89 -13.03
C LEU A 265 2.52 7.40 -13.35
N GLU A 266 3.47 8.16 -12.80
CA GLU A 266 3.58 9.62 -12.98
C GLU A 266 4.46 10.03 -14.17
N SER A 267 5.31 9.13 -14.71
CA SER A 267 6.21 9.45 -15.82
C SER A 267 5.93 8.67 -17.11
N ARG A 268 5.57 7.39 -16.99
CA ARG A 268 5.36 6.47 -18.11
C ARG A 268 4.11 5.59 -17.94
N PRO A 269 2.93 6.21 -17.77
CA PRO A 269 1.70 5.47 -17.48
C PRO A 269 1.35 4.46 -18.56
N HIS A 270 1.65 4.75 -19.84
CA HIS A 270 1.25 3.89 -20.94
C HIS A 270 2.04 2.59 -21.03
N LEU A 271 3.31 2.53 -20.60
CA LEU A 271 4.01 1.25 -20.45
C LEU A 271 3.34 0.35 -19.41
N VAL A 272 2.85 0.92 -18.32
CA VAL A 272 2.09 0.16 -17.31
C VAL A 272 0.74 -0.28 -17.87
N LEU A 273 0.00 0.63 -18.52
CA LEU A 273 -1.32 0.36 -19.11
C LEU A 273 -1.23 -0.66 -20.25
N GLU A 274 -0.24 -0.58 -21.15
CA GLU A 274 -0.06 -1.59 -22.20
C GLU A 274 0.27 -2.97 -21.60
N GLY A 275 1.18 -3.04 -20.61
CA GLY A 275 1.48 -4.30 -19.93
C GLY A 275 0.26 -4.90 -19.22
N MET A 276 -0.58 -4.07 -18.62
CA MET A 276 -1.86 -4.47 -18.05
C MET A 276 -2.79 -5.06 -19.11
N LEU A 277 -2.98 -4.36 -20.22
CA LEU A 277 -3.88 -4.78 -21.29
C LEU A 277 -3.41 -6.07 -21.96
N LEU A 278 -2.09 -6.23 -22.18
CA LEU A 278 -1.48 -7.46 -22.70
C LEU A 278 -1.71 -8.64 -21.75
N ALA A 279 -1.47 -8.44 -20.45
CA ALA A 279 -1.69 -9.48 -19.45
C ALA A 279 -3.17 -9.85 -19.32
N ALA A 280 -4.07 -8.86 -19.37
CA ALA A 280 -5.51 -9.08 -19.30
C ALA A 280 -6.04 -9.87 -20.49
N LEU A 281 -5.64 -9.52 -21.72
CA LEU A 281 -6.00 -10.30 -22.92
C LEU A 281 -5.41 -11.71 -22.87
N ALA A 282 -4.16 -11.85 -22.43
CA ALA A 282 -3.49 -13.16 -22.36
C ALA A 282 -4.22 -14.14 -21.44
N VAL A 283 -4.84 -13.65 -20.34
CA VAL A 283 -5.64 -14.49 -19.42
C VAL A 283 -7.14 -14.45 -19.71
N GLU A 284 -7.56 -13.76 -20.78
CA GLU A 284 -8.98 -13.57 -21.16
C GLU A 284 -9.79 -12.95 -20.02
N ALA A 285 -9.27 -11.87 -19.44
CA ALA A 285 -9.93 -11.18 -18.34
C ALA A 285 -11.19 -10.44 -18.83
N GLU A 286 -12.33 -10.70 -18.19
CA GLU A 286 -13.60 -10.05 -18.49
C GLU A 286 -13.59 -8.57 -18.04
N LYS A 287 -12.87 -8.27 -16.94
CA LYS A 287 -12.73 -6.91 -16.41
C LYS A 287 -11.42 -6.73 -15.67
N ILE A 288 -10.93 -5.50 -15.67
CA ILE A 288 -9.69 -5.06 -15.02
C ILE A 288 -10.02 -4.05 -13.94
N TYR A 289 -9.42 -4.20 -12.76
CA TYR A 289 -9.49 -3.24 -11.67
C TYR A 289 -8.11 -2.69 -11.39
N ILE A 290 -7.94 -1.36 -11.39
CA ILE A 290 -6.70 -0.71 -10.98
C ILE A 290 -6.91 -0.13 -9.59
N TYR A 291 -6.29 -0.71 -8.57
CA TYR A 291 -6.38 -0.25 -7.19
C TYR A 291 -5.20 0.65 -6.87
N VAL A 292 -5.47 1.94 -6.68
CA VAL A 292 -4.46 2.97 -6.42
C VAL A 292 -4.65 3.52 -5.02
N ARG A 293 -3.57 3.60 -4.24
CA ARG A 293 -3.62 4.19 -2.91
C ARG A 293 -4.04 5.66 -2.95
N ASP A 294 -4.77 6.12 -1.94
CA ASP A 294 -5.28 7.50 -1.85
C ASP A 294 -4.18 8.55 -1.80
N GLU A 295 -3.01 8.18 -1.27
CA GLU A 295 -1.84 9.04 -1.16
C GLU A 295 -1.17 9.35 -2.50
N TYR A 296 -1.66 8.79 -3.63
CA TYR A 296 -1.17 9.07 -4.99
C TYR A 296 -2.18 9.84 -5.85
N PRO A 297 -2.59 11.06 -5.43
CA PRO A 297 -3.61 11.83 -6.15
C PRO A 297 -3.19 12.22 -7.57
N VAL A 298 -1.89 12.43 -7.82
CA VAL A 298 -1.34 12.71 -9.16
C VAL A 298 -1.50 11.49 -10.06
N ALA A 299 -1.07 10.31 -9.62
CA ALA A 299 -1.20 9.08 -10.40
C ALA A 299 -2.67 8.73 -10.68
N LEU A 300 -3.57 8.90 -9.70
CA LEU A 300 -5.02 8.75 -9.90
C LEU A 300 -5.53 9.65 -11.03
N LYS A 301 -5.13 10.92 -11.03
CA LYS A 301 -5.58 11.88 -12.04
C LYS A 301 -5.00 11.57 -13.42
N ILE A 302 -3.73 11.19 -13.53
CA ILE A 302 -3.11 10.76 -14.78
C ILE A 302 -3.84 9.52 -15.33
N LEU A 303 -4.06 8.50 -14.51
CA LEU A 303 -4.77 7.29 -14.92
C LEU A 303 -6.20 7.58 -15.39
N GLN A 304 -6.92 8.50 -14.73
CA GLN A 304 -8.26 8.93 -15.19
C GLN A 304 -8.22 9.54 -16.59
N ILE A 305 -7.25 10.43 -16.83
CA ILE A 305 -7.08 11.10 -18.13
C ILE A 305 -6.72 10.07 -19.21
N GLU A 306 -5.72 9.22 -18.95
CA GLU A 306 -5.19 8.32 -19.98
C GLU A 306 -6.11 7.11 -20.24
N LEU A 307 -6.88 6.64 -19.27
CA LEU A 307 -7.93 5.63 -19.51
C LEU A 307 -9.06 6.21 -20.37
N GLN A 308 -9.44 7.46 -20.15
CA GLN A 308 -10.41 8.15 -20.99
C GLN A 308 -9.88 8.33 -22.42
N SER A 309 -8.61 8.72 -22.57
CA SER A 309 -7.95 8.87 -23.88
C SER A 309 -7.89 7.53 -24.63
N LEU A 310 -7.58 6.42 -23.96
CA LEU A 310 -7.59 5.07 -24.55
C LEU A 310 -8.98 4.68 -25.06
N HIS A 311 -10.02 5.00 -24.29
CA HIS A 311 -11.41 4.76 -24.70
C HIS A 311 -11.79 5.62 -25.91
N GLU A 312 -11.50 6.91 -25.90
CA GLU A 312 -11.80 7.85 -26.99
C GLU A 312 -11.10 7.47 -28.30
N GLN A 313 -9.89 6.92 -28.22
CA GLN A 313 -9.15 6.36 -29.36
C GLN A 313 -9.65 4.95 -29.79
N GLY A 314 -10.65 4.40 -29.11
CA GLY A 314 -11.20 3.08 -29.40
C GLY A 314 -10.25 1.90 -29.12
N LEU A 315 -9.23 2.11 -28.31
CA LEU A 315 -8.27 1.04 -27.93
C LEU A 315 -8.87 0.09 -26.88
N ILE A 316 -9.73 0.59 -26.00
CA ILE A 316 -10.42 -0.20 -24.98
C ILE A 316 -11.92 0.12 -24.92
N PRO A 317 -12.79 -0.86 -24.53
CA PRO A 317 -14.18 -0.56 -24.17
C PRO A 317 -14.26 0.32 -22.93
N CYS A 318 -15.29 1.16 -22.84
CA CYS A 318 -15.47 2.13 -21.74
C CYS A 318 -15.56 1.49 -20.35
N ASP A 319 -16.09 0.29 -20.26
CA ASP A 319 -16.38 -0.41 -19.01
C ASP A 319 -15.41 -1.55 -18.69
N TRP A 320 -14.37 -1.77 -19.54
CA TRP A 320 -13.43 -2.87 -19.33
C TRP A 320 -12.45 -2.64 -18.19
N VAL A 321 -12.03 -1.38 -17.97
CA VAL A 321 -11.10 -0.99 -16.91
C VAL A 321 -11.80 -0.11 -15.89
N GLU A 322 -11.74 -0.48 -14.61
CA GLU A 322 -12.33 0.27 -13.51
C GLU A 322 -11.24 0.71 -12.52
N LEU A 323 -11.11 2.04 -12.34
CA LEU A 323 -10.16 2.63 -11.39
C LEU A 323 -10.77 2.67 -10.00
N ARG A 324 -10.05 2.16 -9.00
CA ARG A 324 -10.44 2.11 -7.59
C ARG A 324 -9.47 2.92 -6.74
N ARG A 325 -10.02 3.77 -5.88
CA ARG A 325 -9.26 4.60 -4.94
C ARG A 325 -9.21 3.92 -3.58
N GLY A 326 -8.00 3.62 -3.08
CA GLY A 326 -7.77 3.17 -1.71
C GLY A 326 -8.16 4.23 -0.68
N ALA A 327 -8.04 3.92 0.61
CA ALA A 327 -8.47 4.83 1.67
C ALA A 327 -7.52 4.83 2.90
N GLY A 328 -6.22 4.65 2.67
CA GLY A 328 -5.20 4.69 3.73
C GLY A 328 -5.19 3.42 4.57
N ALA A 329 -4.80 2.29 3.97
CA ALA A 329 -4.57 1.04 4.69
C ALA A 329 -3.49 0.22 3.96
N TYR A 330 -2.26 0.20 4.49
CA TYR A 330 -1.13 -0.55 3.93
C TYR A 330 -1.46 -2.02 3.65
N ILE A 331 -2.29 -2.62 4.50
CA ILE A 331 -2.67 -4.03 4.35
C ILE A 331 -3.35 -4.31 2.99
N CYS A 332 -3.95 -3.31 2.34
CA CYS A 332 -4.55 -3.47 1.02
C CYS A 332 -3.52 -3.68 -0.10
N GLY A 333 -2.23 -3.51 0.16
CA GLY A 333 -1.14 -3.99 -0.69
C GLY A 333 -1.00 -5.53 -0.71
N GLU A 334 -1.54 -6.24 0.29
CA GLU A 334 -1.66 -7.71 0.25
C GLU A 334 -2.80 -8.11 -0.70
N GLU A 335 -2.53 -9.03 -1.64
CA GLU A 335 -3.41 -9.27 -2.80
C GLU A 335 -4.85 -9.65 -2.41
N SER A 336 -5.06 -10.44 -1.35
CA SER A 336 -6.41 -10.84 -0.91
C SER A 336 -7.14 -9.74 -0.14
N ALA A 337 -6.41 -8.92 0.62
CA ALA A 337 -6.94 -7.74 1.30
C ALA A 337 -7.36 -6.66 0.29
N MET A 338 -6.56 -6.45 -0.76
CA MET A 338 -6.92 -5.57 -1.88
C MET A 338 -8.24 -6.01 -2.53
N ILE A 339 -8.42 -7.30 -2.77
CA ILE A 339 -9.66 -7.87 -3.33
C ILE A 339 -10.85 -7.59 -2.41
N GLU A 340 -10.73 -7.82 -1.10
CA GLU A 340 -11.79 -7.48 -0.14
C GLU A 340 -12.13 -5.98 -0.19
N SER A 341 -11.13 -5.11 -0.33
CA SER A 341 -11.32 -3.67 -0.48
C SER A 341 -12.05 -3.30 -1.78
N ILE A 342 -11.64 -3.86 -2.92
CA ILE A 342 -12.34 -3.66 -4.21
C ILE A 342 -13.80 -4.13 -4.13
N GLU A 343 -14.10 -5.15 -3.34
CA GLU A 343 -15.46 -5.64 -3.10
C GLU A 343 -16.26 -4.79 -2.09
N GLY A 344 -15.74 -3.62 -1.67
CA GLY A 344 -16.41 -2.69 -0.75
C GLY A 344 -16.47 -3.20 0.69
N LYS A 345 -15.47 -3.94 1.12
CA LYS A 345 -15.34 -4.53 2.45
C LYS A 345 -14.12 -3.97 3.19
N ARG A 346 -13.95 -4.38 4.46
CA ARG A 346 -12.67 -4.18 5.15
C ARG A 346 -11.59 -4.99 4.46
N GLY A 347 -10.42 -4.41 4.20
CA GLY A 347 -9.26 -5.06 3.59
C GLY A 347 -8.62 -6.11 4.49
N LEU A 348 -9.30 -7.19 4.75
CA LEU A 348 -8.82 -8.27 5.61
C LEU A 348 -8.22 -9.40 4.77
N PRO A 349 -6.95 -9.80 5.01
CA PRO A 349 -6.34 -10.92 4.31
C PRO A 349 -7.14 -12.22 4.45
N ARG A 350 -7.23 -12.96 3.35
CA ARG A 350 -7.89 -14.28 3.31
C ARG A 350 -6.92 -15.39 3.71
N HIS A 351 -7.45 -16.46 4.28
CA HIS A 351 -6.68 -17.69 4.46
C HIS A 351 -6.41 -18.37 3.10
N ARG A 352 -5.27 -18.98 2.96
CA ARG A 352 -4.87 -19.73 1.76
C ARG A 352 -4.65 -21.20 2.10
N PRO A 353 -5.04 -22.18 1.26
CA PRO A 353 -5.84 -22.07 0.05
C PRO A 353 -7.31 -21.71 0.33
N PRO A 354 -8.12 -21.28 -0.68
CA PRO A 354 -7.77 -21.09 -2.07
C PRO A 354 -6.88 -19.86 -2.32
N TYR A 355 -6.07 -19.92 -3.38
CA TYR A 355 -5.28 -18.77 -3.83
C TYR A 355 -6.11 -17.83 -4.70
N VAL A 356 -5.70 -16.57 -4.80
CA VAL A 356 -6.39 -15.54 -5.60
C VAL A 356 -6.52 -15.93 -7.08
N ALA A 357 -5.54 -16.66 -7.61
CA ALA A 357 -5.60 -17.21 -8.97
C ALA A 357 -6.77 -18.19 -9.18
N GLN A 358 -7.29 -18.79 -8.10
CA GLN A 358 -8.42 -19.72 -8.12
C GLN A 358 -9.73 -19.04 -7.69
N GLN A 359 -9.66 -18.23 -6.64
CA GLN A 359 -10.82 -17.57 -6.05
C GLN A 359 -10.45 -16.15 -5.58
N GLY A 360 -10.47 -15.21 -6.51
CA GLY A 360 -10.15 -13.79 -6.31
C GLY A 360 -11.39 -12.90 -6.24
N LEU A 361 -11.44 -11.87 -7.10
CA LEU A 361 -12.54 -10.91 -7.19
C LEU A 361 -13.87 -11.59 -7.45
N PHE A 362 -14.84 -11.27 -6.61
CA PHE A 362 -16.20 -11.81 -6.68
C PHE A 362 -16.25 -13.34 -6.71
N GLY A 363 -15.25 -13.99 -6.11
CA GLY A 363 -15.13 -15.45 -6.08
C GLY A 363 -14.59 -16.07 -7.37
N GLN A 364 -14.11 -15.28 -8.32
CA GLN A 364 -13.62 -15.73 -9.63
C GLN A 364 -12.09 -15.73 -9.69
N PRO A 365 -11.49 -16.56 -10.57
CA PRO A 365 -10.05 -16.53 -10.81
C PRO A 365 -9.55 -15.13 -11.16
N THR A 366 -8.51 -14.67 -10.49
CA THR A 366 -8.03 -13.31 -10.67
C THR A 366 -6.51 -13.25 -10.80
N LEU A 367 -6.04 -12.59 -11.87
CA LEU A 367 -4.64 -12.26 -12.06
C LEU A 367 -4.32 -10.97 -11.30
N VAL A 368 -3.39 -11.03 -10.36
CA VAL A 368 -2.91 -9.84 -9.64
C VAL A 368 -1.47 -9.54 -10.05
N HIS A 369 -1.22 -8.31 -10.51
CA HIS A 369 0.12 -7.81 -10.81
C HIS A 369 0.38 -6.44 -10.19
N ASN A 370 1.64 -6.23 -9.76
CA ASN A 370 2.17 -4.95 -9.34
C ASN A 370 2.52 -4.06 -10.56
N VAL A 371 2.57 -2.75 -10.37
CA VAL A 371 2.83 -1.74 -11.42
C VAL A 371 4.16 -1.98 -12.15
N GLU A 372 5.28 -2.13 -11.42
CA GLU A 372 6.58 -2.38 -12.06
C GLU A 372 6.60 -3.69 -12.85
N THR A 373 5.89 -4.71 -12.37
CA THR A 373 5.74 -5.98 -13.11
C THR A 373 5.08 -5.76 -14.47
N LEU A 374 4.07 -4.89 -14.53
CA LEU A 374 3.37 -4.57 -15.78
C LEU A 374 4.22 -3.69 -16.71
N TYR A 375 4.97 -2.75 -16.16
CA TYR A 375 5.97 -1.99 -16.92
C TYR A 375 6.94 -2.93 -17.66
N TRP A 376 7.51 -3.92 -16.96
CA TRP A 376 8.38 -4.91 -17.57
C TRP A 376 7.65 -5.84 -18.52
N THR A 377 6.39 -6.19 -18.25
CA THR A 377 5.57 -7.01 -19.16
C THR A 377 5.44 -6.34 -20.54
N ALA A 378 5.12 -5.04 -20.59
CA ALA A 378 5.05 -4.30 -21.85
C ALA A 378 6.40 -4.32 -22.59
N ARG A 379 7.49 -4.05 -21.89
CA ARG A 379 8.83 -4.03 -22.49
C ARG A 379 9.25 -5.40 -23.02
N ILE A 380 9.00 -6.48 -22.27
CA ILE A 380 9.30 -7.84 -22.70
C ILE A 380 8.51 -8.20 -23.95
N CYS A 381 7.21 -7.91 -23.98
CA CYS A 381 6.37 -8.20 -25.13
C CYS A 381 6.74 -7.39 -26.40
N ARG A 382 7.28 -6.18 -26.22
CA ARG A 382 7.72 -5.31 -27.34
C ARG A 382 9.14 -5.59 -27.80
N GLU A 383 10.08 -5.81 -26.86
CA GLU A 383 11.53 -5.84 -27.09
C GLU A 383 12.08 -7.28 -27.05
N GLY A 384 11.29 -8.24 -26.56
CA GLY A 384 11.69 -9.64 -26.37
C GLY A 384 12.22 -9.94 -24.96
N ALA A 385 12.33 -11.23 -24.64
CA ALA A 385 12.78 -11.71 -23.33
C ALA A 385 14.20 -11.26 -22.94
N SER A 386 15.07 -11.02 -23.93
CA SER A 386 16.47 -10.62 -23.74
C SER A 386 16.64 -9.32 -22.98
N VAL A 387 15.64 -8.44 -22.98
CA VAL A 387 15.67 -7.17 -22.21
C VAL A 387 15.97 -7.37 -20.73
N LEU A 388 15.60 -8.51 -20.18
CA LEU A 388 15.94 -8.93 -18.81
C LEU A 388 16.90 -10.12 -18.78
N ALA A 389 16.66 -11.14 -19.62
CA ALA A 389 17.39 -12.42 -19.57
C ALA A 389 18.89 -12.29 -19.83
N ASP A 390 19.29 -11.31 -20.64
CA ASP A 390 20.70 -11.09 -21.04
C ASP A 390 21.46 -10.14 -20.10
N VAL A 391 20.78 -9.51 -19.16
CA VAL A 391 21.43 -8.69 -18.13
C VAL A 391 21.87 -9.58 -16.98
N GLU A 392 23.16 -9.66 -16.72
CA GLU A 392 23.72 -10.44 -15.60
C GLU A 392 24.71 -9.60 -14.78
N HIS A 393 24.58 -9.68 -13.46
CA HIS A 393 25.47 -9.03 -12.51
C HIS A 393 25.55 -9.83 -11.20
N ASN A 394 26.75 -10.11 -10.70
CA ASN A 394 27.00 -10.89 -9.48
C ASN A 394 26.22 -12.23 -9.44
N GLY A 395 26.14 -12.94 -10.60
CA GLY A 395 25.44 -14.22 -10.73
C GLY A 395 23.90 -14.11 -10.68
N ARG A 396 23.36 -12.91 -10.83
CA ARG A 396 21.91 -12.63 -10.87
C ARG A 396 21.52 -12.04 -12.21
N LYS A 397 20.32 -12.36 -12.68
CA LYS A 397 19.80 -11.91 -13.98
C LYS A 397 18.67 -10.91 -13.83
N GLY A 398 18.56 -10.03 -14.82
CA GLY A 398 17.50 -9.03 -14.93
C GLY A 398 17.89 -7.64 -14.43
N LEU A 399 16.91 -6.76 -14.51
CA LEU A 399 16.95 -5.40 -13.99
C LEU A 399 15.96 -5.24 -12.85
N ARG A 400 16.27 -4.34 -11.95
CA ARG A 400 15.41 -4.00 -10.81
C ARG A 400 15.41 -2.49 -10.58
N THR A 401 14.27 -1.97 -10.20
CA THR A 401 14.12 -0.56 -9.81
C THR A 401 14.25 -0.42 -8.29
N TYR A 402 15.25 0.33 -7.87
CA TYR A 402 15.49 0.64 -6.46
C TYR A 402 14.96 2.03 -6.13
N SER A 403 14.14 2.12 -5.06
CA SER A 403 13.75 3.39 -4.44
C SER A 403 14.79 3.74 -3.38
N VAL A 404 15.61 4.73 -3.61
CA VAL A 404 16.76 5.07 -2.74
C VAL A 404 16.50 6.37 -1.99
N SER A 405 16.67 6.34 -0.68
CA SER A 405 16.51 7.50 0.21
C SER A 405 17.43 7.43 1.43
N GLY A 406 17.35 8.38 2.34
CA GLY A 406 18.22 8.47 3.51
C GLY A 406 19.48 9.30 3.22
N ARG A 407 20.64 8.87 3.73
CA ARG A 407 21.87 9.67 3.78
C ARG A 407 22.74 9.60 2.52
N VAL A 408 22.13 9.77 1.35
CA VAL A 408 22.81 9.85 0.04
C VAL A 408 22.67 11.23 -0.59
N ASN A 409 23.59 11.58 -1.51
CA ASN A 409 23.56 12.89 -2.16
C ASN A 409 22.36 13.08 -3.08
N ASN A 410 21.97 12.04 -3.82
CA ASN A 410 20.88 12.10 -4.79
C ASN A 410 19.84 11.00 -4.49
N PRO A 411 18.93 11.20 -3.52
CA PRO A 411 17.82 10.27 -3.33
C PRO A 411 16.94 10.21 -4.58
N GLY A 412 16.53 8.99 -5.01
CA GLY A 412 15.77 8.87 -6.28
C GLY A 412 15.50 7.43 -6.68
N ILE A 413 15.05 7.28 -7.92
CA ILE A 413 14.82 5.99 -8.57
C ILE A 413 16.04 5.58 -9.39
N TYR A 414 16.51 4.36 -9.18
CA TYR A 414 17.67 3.80 -9.86
C TYR A 414 17.31 2.43 -10.44
N MET A 415 17.32 2.32 -11.77
CA MET A 415 17.19 1.05 -12.47
C MET A 415 18.59 0.46 -12.65
N LEU A 416 18.91 -0.59 -11.91
CA LEU A 416 20.21 -1.25 -11.91
C LEU A 416 20.05 -2.75 -12.17
N PRO A 417 21.14 -3.46 -12.56
CA PRO A 417 21.12 -4.91 -12.65
C PRO A 417 20.65 -5.56 -11.33
N SER A 418 19.84 -6.61 -11.43
CA SER A 418 19.55 -7.48 -10.29
C SER A 418 20.86 -8.01 -9.72
N GLY A 419 20.98 -8.05 -8.40
CA GLY A 419 22.25 -8.43 -7.77
C GLY A 419 23.24 -7.28 -7.58
N SER A 420 22.89 -6.02 -7.91
CA SER A 420 23.65 -4.85 -7.43
C SER A 420 23.76 -4.88 -5.91
N THR A 421 24.92 -4.48 -5.40
CA THR A 421 25.21 -4.39 -3.97
C THR A 421 24.77 -3.03 -3.43
N ILE A 422 24.72 -2.88 -2.10
CA ILE A 422 24.45 -1.56 -1.51
C ILE A 422 25.53 -0.55 -1.88
N THR A 423 26.78 -0.99 -2.08
CA THR A 423 27.87 -0.13 -2.54
C THR A 423 27.61 0.44 -3.94
N ASP A 424 27.12 -0.40 -4.87
CA ASP A 424 26.74 0.03 -6.22
C ASP A 424 25.59 1.05 -6.17
N ILE A 425 24.61 0.82 -5.31
CA ILE A 425 23.45 1.71 -5.15
C ILE A 425 23.86 3.06 -4.56
N ILE A 426 24.70 3.06 -3.52
CA ILE A 426 25.23 4.30 -2.94
C ILE A 426 26.04 5.08 -3.99
N ALA A 427 26.87 4.39 -4.78
CA ALA A 427 27.65 5.02 -5.84
C ALA A 427 26.75 5.63 -6.92
N ALA A 428 25.70 4.91 -7.37
CA ALA A 428 24.70 5.41 -8.31
C ALA A 428 23.96 6.64 -7.77
N ALA A 429 23.69 6.68 -6.46
CA ALA A 429 23.08 7.81 -5.77
C ALA A 429 24.04 8.97 -5.46
N GLY A 430 25.24 9.00 -6.07
CA GLY A 430 26.22 10.07 -5.94
C GLY A 430 27.04 10.02 -4.65
N GLY A 431 27.05 8.88 -3.96
CA GLY A 431 27.79 8.70 -2.70
C GLY A 431 27.00 9.14 -1.46
N MET A 432 27.65 9.01 -0.32
CA MET A 432 27.08 9.44 0.97
C MET A 432 26.94 10.96 1.06
N LEU A 433 25.93 11.41 1.77
CA LEU A 433 25.73 12.82 2.09
C LEU A 433 26.97 13.38 2.83
N SER A 434 27.38 14.61 2.48
CA SER A 434 28.58 15.23 3.05
C SER A 434 28.54 15.23 4.59
N GLY A 435 29.65 14.79 5.20
CA GLY A 435 29.80 14.69 6.65
C GLY A 435 29.07 13.50 7.29
N HIS A 436 28.64 12.52 6.50
CA HIS A 436 28.03 11.26 6.95
C HIS A 436 28.89 10.06 6.53
N THR A 437 29.06 9.11 7.44
CA THR A 437 29.74 7.84 7.18
C THR A 437 28.72 6.72 7.10
N PHE A 438 28.78 5.86 6.10
CA PHE A 438 27.88 4.72 5.95
C PHE A 438 28.06 3.70 7.08
N THR A 439 26.99 3.38 7.80
CA THR A 439 27.00 2.41 8.93
C THR A 439 25.96 1.31 8.79
N ALA A 440 24.80 1.61 8.23
CA ALA A 440 23.71 0.64 8.13
C ALA A 440 22.77 0.97 6.95
N TYR A 441 21.94 0.02 6.57
CA TYR A 441 20.93 0.21 5.54
C TYR A 441 19.73 -0.72 5.72
N GLN A 442 18.59 -0.25 5.27
CA GLN A 442 17.38 -1.05 5.06
C GLN A 442 17.35 -1.44 3.58
N PRO A 443 17.38 -2.74 3.19
CA PRO A 443 17.49 -3.13 1.78
C PRO A 443 16.17 -3.18 1.03
N GLY A 444 15.02 -3.36 1.72
CA GLY A 444 13.76 -3.67 1.07
C GLY A 444 12.50 -3.25 1.82
N GLY A 445 12.53 -2.11 2.48
CA GLY A 445 11.43 -1.61 3.32
C GLY A 445 11.48 -2.16 4.75
N PRO A 446 10.57 -1.70 5.64
CA PRO A 446 10.53 -2.14 7.05
C PRO A 446 10.52 -3.65 7.23
N ALA A 447 9.88 -4.40 6.33
CA ALA A 447 9.83 -5.85 6.33
C ALA A 447 11.22 -6.52 6.23
N SER A 448 12.22 -5.81 5.71
CA SER A 448 13.60 -6.33 5.55
C SER A 448 14.46 -6.21 6.82
N GLY A 449 14.07 -5.39 7.78
CA GLY A 449 14.95 -5.02 8.89
C GLY A 449 16.14 -4.18 8.45
N ILE A 450 17.22 -4.15 9.24
CA ILE A 450 18.40 -3.29 9.06
C ILE A 450 19.66 -4.15 8.99
N LEU A 451 20.48 -3.96 7.97
CA LEU A 451 21.77 -4.62 7.78
C LEU A 451 22.93 -3.64 8.03
N PRO A 452 24.07 -4.12 8.58
CA PRO A 452 25.23 -3.30 8.82
C PRO A 452 26.05 -3.05 7.54
N ALA A 453 26.85 -2.00 7.54
CA ALA A 453 27.78 -1.69 6.46
C ALA A 453 28.78 -2.82 6.16
N SER A 454 29.07 -3.71 7.12
CA SER A 454 29.91 -4.91 6.91
C SER A 454 29.29 -5.93 5.93
N GLN A 455 27.98 -5.82 5.64
CA GLN A 455 27.26 -6.63 4.65
C GLN A 455 27.10 -5.91 3.30
N ASN A 456 28.02 -5.03 2.95
CA ASN A 456 27.93 -4.14 1.80
C ASN A 456 28.13 -4.81 0.42
N ASN A 457 28.67 -6.02 0.38
CA ASN A 457 28.95 -6.77 -0.86
C ASN A 457 27.90 -7.84 -1.18
N VAL A 458 26.82 -7.94 -0.40
CA VAL A 458 25.75 -8.92 -0.65
C VAL A 458 24.91 -8.45 -1.82
N PRO A 459 24.69 -9.28 -2.85
CA PRO A 459 23.79 -8.96 -3.95
C PRO A 459 22.37 -8.73 -3.44
N LEU A 460 21.77 -7.59 -3.77
CA LEU A 460 20.42 -7.23 -3.34
C LEU A 460 19.38 -7.79 -4.33
N ASP A 461 19.01 -9.06 -4.14
CA ASP A 461 18.03 -9.75 -4.98
C ASP A 461 17.22 -10.77 -4.17
N PHE A 462 16.23 -11.39 -4.80
CA PHE A 462 15.49 -12.51 -4.21
C PHE A 462 16.45 -13.63 -3.83
N ASP A 463 16.18 -14.28 -2.68
CA ASP A 463 16.91 -15.45 -2.18
C ASP A 463 18.37 -15.21 -1.72
N THR A 464 18.87 -13.96 -1.72
CA THR A 464 20.23 -13.62 -1.29
C THR A 464 20.31 -13.11 0.15
N LEU A 465 19.25 -12.48 0.64
CA LEU A 465 19.20 -11.82 1.95
C LEU A 465 18.62 -12.68 3.07
N GLN A 466 17.93 -13.78 2.74
CA GLN A 466 17.32 -14.68 3.74
C GLN A 466 18.32 -15.26 4.75
N PRO A 467 19.55 -15.67 4.36
CA PRO A 467 20.55 -16.15 5.33
C PRO A 467 20.96 -15.07 6.36
N LEU A 468 20.74 -13.80 6.01
CA LEU A 468 21.00 -12.66 6.88
C LEU A 468 19.79 -12.28 7.76
N GLY A 469 18.66 -12.99 7.62
CA GLY A 469 17.41 -12.65 8.30
C GLY A 469 16.72 -11.42 7.68
N SER A 470 16.96 -11.15 6.40
CA SER A 470 16.47 -10.01 5.66
C SER A 470 15.86 -10.42 4.31
N LEU A 471 15.31 -9.48 3.57
CA LEU A 471 14.72 -9.70 2.25
C LEU A 471 14.79 -8.42 1.39
N ILE A 472 14.76 -8.59 0.06
CA ILE A 472 14.76 -7.44 -0.86
C ILE A 472 13.39 -6.74 -0.93
N GLY A 473 12.30 -7.41 -0.62
CA GLY A 473 10.96 -6.86 -0.61
C GLY A 473 10.64 -6.05 -1.87
N SER A 474 10.21 -4.81 -1.64
CA SER A 474 9.89 -3.84 -2.69
C SER A 474 11.10 -3.05 -3.22
N ALA A 475 12.32 -3.41 -2.85
CA ALA A 475 13.56 -2.69 -3.16
C ALA A 475 13.57 -1.22 -2.66
N ALA A 476 12.96 -0.99 -1.49
CA ALA A 476 12.98 0.28 -0.79
C ALA A 476 14.26 0.40 0.05
N VAL A 477 15.24 1.08 -0.48
CA VAL A 477 16.58 1.20 0.13
C VAL A 477 16.69 2.51 0.90
N VAL A 478 16.88 2.40 2.22
CA VAL A 478 17.13 3.57 3.08
C VAL A 478 18.51 3.48 3.69
N ILE A 479 19.35 4.47 3.42
CA ILE A 479 20.75 4.54 3.87
C ILE A 479 20.84 5.29 5.19
N LEU A 480 21.48 4.68 6.18
CA LEU A 480 21.77 5.27 7.48
C LEU A 480 23.26 5.55 7.64
N SER A 481 23.59 6.47 8.53
CA SER A 481 24.95 6.92 8.82
C SER A 481 25.31 6.82 10.29
N ASP A 482 26.53 7.14 10.61
CA ASP A 482 27.10 7.29 11.94
C ASP A 482 26.37 8.31 12.85
N LYS A 483 25.46 9.11 12.28
CA LYS A 483 24.64 10.10 13.02
C LYS A 483 23.22 9.60 13.31
N ASP A 484 22.89 8.40 12.88
CA ASP A 484 21.55 7.85 12.99
C ASP A 484 21.53 6.69 13.99
N SER A 485 20.50 6.62 14.83
CA SER A 485 20.31 5.48 15.75
C SER A 485 19.58 4.34 15.03
N VAL A 486 20.24 3.20 14.95
CA VAL A 486 19.65 1.97 14.39
C VAL A 486 18.50 1.48 15.28
N LYS A 487 18.62 1.62 16.61
CA LYS A 487 17.55 1.34 17.58
C LYS A 487 16.31 2.17 17.29
N ALA A 488 16.46 3.50 17.12
CA ALA A 488 15.34 4.38 16.81
C ALA A 488 14.71 4.04 15.44
N ALA A 489 15.52 3.73 14.43
CA ALA A 489 15.04 3.30 13.13
C ALA A 489 14.20 2.00 13.21
N ALA A 490 14.64 1.01 13.96
CA ALA A 490 13.90 -0.24 14.15
C ALA A 490 12.58 -0.02 14.90
N ILE A 491 12.54 0.88 15.89
CA ILE A 491 11.31 1.25 16.59
C ILE A 491 10.33 1.91 15.62
N ASN A 492 10.77 2.86 14.79
CA ASN A 492 9.94 3.50 13.76
C ASN A 492 9.34 2.48 12.79
N MET A 493 10.13 1.51 12.33
CA MET A 493 9.65 0.43 11.47
C MET A 493 8.57 -0.42 12.14
N LEU A 494 8.74 -0.76 13.42
CA LEU A 494 7.76 -1.58 14.13
C LEU A 494 6.50 -0.79 14.51
N GLU A 495 6.63 0.50 14.81
CA GLU A 495 5.47 1.40 15.00
C GLU A 495 4.61 1.48 13.75
N PHE A 496 5.23 1.49 12.56
CA PHE A 496 4.51 1.39 11.30
C PHE A 496 3.70 0.08 11.22
N PHE A 497 4.30 -1.09 11.49
CA PHE A 497 3.55 -2.35 11.50
C PHE A 497 2.45 -2.40 12.55
N HIS A 498 2.66 -1.78 13.71
CA HIS A 498 1.64 -1.69 14.75
C HIS A 498 0.45 -0.84 14.28
N HIS A 499 0.70 0.30 13.65
CA HIS A 499 -0.32 1.19 13.10
C HIS A 499 -1.10 0.53 11.95
N GLU A 500 -0.42 -0.18 11.07
CA GLU A 500 -0.98 -0.77 9.85
C GLU A 500 -1.56 -2.19 10.06
N SER A 501 -1.51 -2.72 11.26
CA SER A 501 -2.12 -4.01 11.57
C SER A 501 -3.64 -3.95 11.36
N CYS A 502 -4.17 -4.81 10.47
CA CYS A 502 -5.61 -4.88 10.22
C CYS A 502 -6.44 -5.40 11.42
N GLY A 503 -5.77 -5.86 12.48
CA GLY A 503 -6.40 -6.35 13.70
C GLY A 503 -7.02 -7.76 13.62
N GLN A 504 -6.96 -8.46 12.48
CA GLN A 504 -7.62 -9.75 12.27
C GLN A 504 -7.00 -10.86 13.14
N CYS A 505 -5.70 -11.09 13.05
CA CYS A 505 -5.03 -12.16 13.79
C CYS A 505 -4.38 -11.67 15.08
N THR A 506 -4.50 -12.45 16.16
CA THR A 506 -3.96 -12.11 17.48
C THR A 506 -2.44 -11.94 17.51
N PRO A 507 -1.63 -12.80 16.85
CA PRO A 507 -0.17 -12.66 16.86
C PRO A 507 0.31 -11.30 16.37
N CYS A 508 -0.22 -10.81 15.26
CA CYS A 508 0.10 -9.49 14.71
C CYS A 508 -0.49 -8.36 15.57
N ARG A 509 -1.83 -8.37 15.83
CA ARG A 509 -2.52 -7.30 16.55
C ARG A 509 -1.93 -7.01 17.93
N VAL A 510 -1.65 -8.05 18.70
CA VAL A 510 -1.11 -7.93 20.06
C VAL A 510 0.41 -7.86 20.03
N GLY A 511 1.05 -8.67 19.16
CA GLY A 511 2.50 -8.79 19.08
C GLY A 511 3.20 -7.50 18.68
N CYS A 512 2.72 -6.79 17.65
CA CYS A 512 3.33 -5.52 17.24
C CYS A 512 3.34 -4.49 18.39
N GLY A 513 2.20 -4.27 19.04
CA GLY A 513 2.11 -3.31 20.15
C GLY A 513 2.96 -3.70 21.37
N LYS A 514 3.01 -5.01 21.69
CA LYS A 514 3.86 -5.53 22.78
C LYS A 514 5.34 -5.35 22.45
N ALA A 515 5.75 -5.68 21.23
CA ALA A 515 7.14 -5.51 20.80
C ALA A 515 7.56 -4.03 20.77
N VAL A 516 6.73 -3.11 20.28
CA VAL A 516 6.98 -1.66 20.37
C VAL A 516 7.22 -1.25 21.82
N SER A 517 6.39 -1.72 22.76
CA SER A 517 6.53 -1.38 24.18
C SER A 517 7.85 -1.89 24.76
N LEU A 518 8.28 -3.10 24.38
CA LEU A 518 9.56 -3.67 24.82
C LEU A 518 10.75 -2.93 24.19
N MET A 519 10.68 -2.57 22.93
CA MET A 519 11.75 -1.85 22.21
C MET A 519 11.94 -0.42 22.71
N LYS A 520 10.90 0.22 23.27
CA LYS A 520 10.98 1.54 23.89
C LYS A 520 11.67 1.54 25.25
N MET A 521 11.92 0.37 25.83
CA MET A 521 12.72 0.26 27.05
C MET A 521 14.19 0.63 26.75
N GLU A 522 14.90 1.10 27.77
CA GLU A 522 16.32 1.47 27.67
C GLU A 522 17.15 0.28 27.16
N HIS A 523 16.92 -0.90 27.71
CA HIS A 523 17.51 -2.17 27.30
C HIS A 523 16.45 -3.13 26.83
N TRP A 524 16.76 -3.89 25.77
CA TRP A 524 15.81 -4.84 25.20
C TRP A 524 15.91 -6.20 25.89
N ASP A 525 14.77 -6.74 26.29
CA ASP A 525 14.66 -8.18 26.64
C ASP A 525 14.70 -8.98 25.33
N LYS A 526 15.93 -9.36 24.93
CA LYS A 526 16.19 -10.06 23.67
C LYS A 526 15.50 -11.41 23.61
N ALA A 527 15.42 -12.14 24.74
CA ALA A 527 14.79 -13.46 24.80
C ALA A 527 13.27 -13.34 24.60
N LEU A 528 12.63 -12.43 25.30
CA LEU A 528 11.19 -12.19 25.19
C LEU A 528 10.81 -11.65 23.79
N LEU A 529 11.62 -10.76 23.20
CA LEU A 529 11.40 -10.28 21.83
C LEU A 529 11.51 -11.41 20.81
N GLU A 530 12.44 -12.35 20.97
CA GLU A 530 12.59 -13.49 20.05
C GLU A 530 11.43 -14.48 20.16
N GLU A 531 10.98 -14.80 21.39
CA GLU A 531 9.79 -15.63 21.60
C GLU A 531 8.55 -15.00 20.96
N LEU A 532 8.34 -13.71 21.18
CA LEU A 532 7.25 -12.95 20.60
C LEU A 532 7.34 -12.92 19.06
N GLY A 533 8.55 -12.68 18.53
CA GLY A 533 8.82 -12.69 17.10
C GLY A 533 8.54 -14.04 16.45
N SER A 534 8.87 -15.14 17.11
CA SER A 534 8.58 -16.49 16.61
C SER A 534 7.07 -16.73 16.50
N VAL A 535 6.30 -16.38 17.54
CA VAL A 535 4.83 -16.47 17.50
C VAL A 535 4.24 -15.61 16.38
N MET A 536 4.75 -14.38 16.18
CA MET A 536 4.29 -13.50 15.12
C MET A 536 4.58 -14.08 13.74
N THR A 537 5.78 -14.61 13.52
CA THR A 537 6.19 -15.21 12.24
C THR A 537 5.36 -16.45 11.91
N ASP A 538 5.18 -17.35 12.88
CA ASP A 538 4.60 -18.67 12.64
C ASP A 538 3.07 -18.66 12.59
N ALA A 539 2.41 -17.74 13.31
CA ALA A 539 0.97 -17.77 13.51
C ALA A 539 0.21 -16.56 12.92
N SER A 540 0.88 -15.59 12.27
CA SER A 540 0.19 -14.52 11.56
C SER A 540 -0.35 -15.01 10.21
N ILE A 541 -1.53 -14.50 9.81
CA ILE A 541 -2.22 -14.88 8.57
C ILE A 541 -1.47 -14.40 7.32
N CYS A 542 -0.85 -13.22 7.36
CA CYS A 542 -0.23 -12.59 6.19
C CYS A 542 1.20 -12.11 6.45
N GLY A 543 1.89 -11.74 5.37
CA GLY A 543 3.27 -11.28 5.39
C GLY A 543 3.55 -10.08 6.30
N LEU A 544 2.55 -9.20 6.56
CA LEU A 544 2.72 -8.08 7.47
C LEU A 544 3.14 -8.57 8.87
N GLY A 545 2.33 -9.43 9.49
CA GLY A 545 2.62 -9.92 10.84
C GLY A 545 3.82 -10.88 10.87
N GLN A 546 4.07 -11.62 9.78
CA GLN A 546 5.19 -12.55 9.66
C GLN A 546 6.55 -11.81 9.58
N ALA A 547 6.60 -10.66 8.90
CA ALA A 547 7.82 -9.88 8.71
C ALA A 547 8.04 -8.78 9.76
N ALA A 548 7.01 -8.37 10.49
CA ALA A 548 7.10 -7.35 11.53
C ALA A 548 8.21 -7.59 12.60
N PRO A 549 8.64 -8.82 12.91
CA PRO A 549 9.78 -9.08 13.80
C PRO A 549 11.16 -8.74 13.22
N ASN A 550 11.32 -8.65 11.91
CA ASN A 550 12.64 -8.49 11.27
C ASN A 550 13.41 -7.23 11.73
N PRO A 551 12.78 -6.06 11.94
CA PRO A 551 13.46 -4.88 12.46
C PRO A 551 14.20 -5.15 13.77
N PHE A 552 13.55 -5.70 14.78
CA PHE A 552 14.24 -5.95 16.06
C PHE A 552 15.18 -7.16 15.99
N ARG A 553 14.86 -8.20 15.24
CA ARG A 553 15.74 -9.39 15.06
C ARG A 553 17.08 -9.02 14.42
N THR A 554 17.05 -8.20 13.39
CA THR A 554 18.28 -7.74 12.71
C THR A 554 19.10 -6.82 13.61
N VAL A 555 18.48 -5.95 14.41
CA VAL A 555 19.20 -5.11 15.37
C VAL A 555 19.82 -5.95 16.49
N ILE A 556 19.10 -6.88 17.08
CA ILE A 556 19.65 -7.81 18.09
C ILE A 556 20.87 -8.58 17.55
N ARG A 557 20.80 -9.01 16.28
CA ARG A 557 21.84 -9.80 15.63
C ARG A 557 23.08 -8.99 15.25
N TYR A 558 22.91 -7.80 14.71
CA TYR A 558 24.00 -7.05 14.07
C TYR A 558 24.45 -5.82 14.84
N PHE A 559 23.63 -5.32 15.77
CA PHE A 559 23.90 -4.13 16.58
C PHE A 559 23.61 -4.38 18.06
N PRO A 560 24.17 -5.48 18.65
CA PRO A 560 23.83 -5.87 20.00
C PRO A 560 24.16 -4.82 21.07
N ASP A 561 25.16 -3.97 20.82
CA ASP A 561 25.61 -2.94 21.77
C ASP A 561 24.59 -1.79 21.89
N GLU A 562 23.83 -1.49 20.84
CA GLU A 562 22.79 -0.45 20.89
C GLU A 562 21.58 -0.82 21.77
N VAL A 563 21.43 -2.07 22.15
CA VAL A 563 20.25 -2.59 22.84
C VAL A 563 20.55 -3.41 24.10
N SER A 564 21.83 -3.63 24.40
CA SER A 564 22.29 -4.32 25.62
C SER A 564 22.45 -3.33 26.79
N LYS A 565 22.44 -3.86 28.03
CA LYS A 565 23.05 -3.14 29.16
C LYS A 565 24.56 -3.04 28.88
N ASP A 566 25.15 -1.89 29.16
CA ASP A 566 26.61 -1.82 29.26
C ASP A 566 27.04 -2.95 30.19
N ALA A 567 27.95 -3.80 29.70
CA ALA A 567 28.57 -4.78 30.58
C ALA A 567 29.51 -4.00 31.51
N ASP A 568 29.04 -3.77 32.76
CA ASP A 568 29.89 -3.29 33.85
C ASP A 568 31.06 -4.27 34.11
#